data_d25772c6e16084965dbdfdd611594ba4
#
_entry.id   d25772c6e16084965dbdfdd611594ba4
#
_cell.length_a   1.000
_cell.length_b   1.000
_cell.length_c   1.000
_cell.angle_alpha   90.00
_cell.angle_beta   90.00
_cell.angle_gamma   90.00
#
_symmetry.space_group_name_H-M   'P 1'
#
loop_
_entity.id
_entity.type
_entity.pdbx_description
1 polymer ?
#
loop_
_entity_poly.entity_id
_entity_poly.type
_entity_poly.pdbx_seq_one_letter_code
_entity_poly.pdbx_strand_id
1 'polypeptide(L)'
;KGSDTIVNLALAWAERYQVSHPEVRISVTGGGSGTGIAALINGTVDLASASRKIKAEEILEAQTKGNEPVEHVIARDAIAIIVHPDNPVSQLTLQQISDIYSGKINNWQEVGGEDRPIVRLSRETNSGTHVYFLETVLRLGDKENKTLFSMDTLLLPSSEGIIYEVRQNPNA
;
A
#
# COMPACT_ATOMS: atom_id res chain seq x y z
N LYS A 1 -15.51 -2.11 -1.97
CA LYS A 1 -14.46 -3.07 -1.59
C LYS A 1 -13.11 -2.53 -2.02
N GLY A 2 -12.02 -2.84 -1.28
CA GLY A 2 -10.69 -2.53 -1.81
C GLY A 2 -9.65 -2.15 -0.75
N SER A 3 -9.05 -0.97 -0.90
CA SER A 3 -7.89 -0.52 -0.13
C SER A 3 -8.08 -0.62 1.39
N ASP A 4 -7.17 -1.30 2.05
CA ASP A 4 -7.14 -1.36 3.52
C ASP A 4 -6.72 -0.03 4.14
N THR A 5 -5.99 0.81 3.39
CA THR A 5 -5.57 2.14 3.84
C THR A 5 -6.76 3.03 4.22
N ILE A 6 -7.88 2.92 3.48
CA ILE A 6 -9.05 3.78 3.70
C ILE A 6 -10.28 3.02 4.21
N VAL A 7 -10.16 1.74 4.55
CA VAL A 7 -11.33 0.92 4.94
C VAL A 7 -12.05 1.49 6.15
N ASN A 8 -11.33 1.93 7.18
CA ASN A 8 -11.94 2.50 8.39
C ASN A 8 -12.66 3.83 8.09
N LEU A 9 -12.08 4.66 7.22
CA LEU A 9 -12.71 5.91 6.78
C LEU A 9 -13.96 5.63 5.93
N ALA A 10 -13.89 4.65 5.03
CA ALA A 10 -15.02 4.24 4.21
C ALA A 10 -16.17 3.65 5.05
N LEU A 11 -15.86 2.91 6.12
CA LEU A 11 -16.85 2.44 7.10
C LEU A 11 -17.55 3.60 7.78
N ALA A 12 -16.78 4.56 8.32
CA ALA A 12 -17.35 5.74 8.96
C ALA A 12 -18.23 6.57 8.02
N TRP A 13 -17.84 6.70 6.75
CA TRP A 13 -18.67 7.36 5.74
C TRP A 13 -19.95 6.59 5.43
N ALA A 14 -19.87 5.27 5.30
CA ALA A 14 -21.01 4.41 5.06
C ALA A 14 -22.04 4.53 6.21
N GLU A 15 -21.56 4.43 7.47
CA GLU A 15 -22.39 4.59 8.65
C GLU A 15 -23.09 5.96 8.67
N ARG A 16 -22.33 7.04 8.46
CA ARG A 16 -22.90 8.39 8.45
C ARG A 16 -23.90 8.60 7.30
N TYR A 17 -23.63 8.07 6.13
CA TYR A 17 -24.55 8.16 4.99
C TYR A 17 -25.86 7.41 5.25
N GLN A 18 -25.79 6.20 5.82
CA GLN A 18 -26.96 5.39 6.15
C GLN A 18 -27.85 6.03 7.23
N VAL A 19 -27.31 6.88 8.10
CA VAL A 19 -28.12 7.65 9.08
C VAL A 19 -29.10 8.60 8.36
N SER A 20 -28.64 9.24 7.27
CA SER A 20 -29.49 10.17 6.48
C SER A 20 -30.26 9.48 5.34
N HIS A 21 -29.87 8.25 4.99
CA HIS A 21 -30.44 7.46 3.90
C HIS A 21 -30.69 6.02 4.39
N PRO A 22 -31.66 5.80 5.29
CA PRO A 22 -31.88 4.49 5.92
C PRO A 22 -32.33 3.39 4.94
N GLU A 23 -32.80 3.76 3.76
CA GLU A 23 -33.15 2.87 2.67
C GLU A 23 -31.92 2.31 1.94
N VAL A 24 -30.74 2.94 2.07
CA VAL A 24 -29.51 2.52 1.42
C VAL A 24 -28.69 1.62 2.34
N ARG A 25 -28.27 0.46 1.83
CA ARG A 25 -27.40 -0.48 2.55
C ARG A 25 -26.02 -0.49 1.90
N ILE A 26 -24.98 -0.14 2.67
CA ILE A 26 -23.62 -0.10 2.21
C ILE A 26 -22.82 -1.14 2.98
N SER A 27 -22.16 -2.06 2.24
CA SER A 27 -21.21 -3.01 2.80
C SER A 27 -19.79 -2.62 2.41
N VAL A 28 -18.91 -2.45 3.40
CA VAL A 28 -17.51 -2.08 3.18
C VAL A 28 -16.62 -3.26 3.53
N THR A 29 -15.72 -3.65 2.62
CA THR A 29 -14.73 -4.70 2.85
C THR A 29 -13.37 -4.28 2.32
N GLY A 30 -12.33 -4.61 3.04
CA GLY A 30 -10.92 -4.43 2.63
C GLY A 30 -10.45 -5.51 1.65
N GLY A 31 -9.17 -5.83 1.70
CA GLY A 31 -8.50 -6.87 0.91
C GLY A 31 -7.58 -6.31 -0.18
N GLY A 32 -7.24 -5.02 -0.10
CA GLY A 32 -6.29 -4.34 -0.99
C GLY A 32 -6.93 -3.73 -2.24
N SER A 33 -6.27 -2.69 -2.78
CA SER A 33 -6.72 -1.94 -3.95
C SER A 33 -6.92 -2.83 -5.18
N GLY A 34 -6.02 -3.79 -5.41
CA GLY A 34 -6.12 -4.72 -6.54
C GLY A 34 -7.38 -5.57 -6.48
N THR A 35 -7.72 -6.07 -5.29
CA THR A 35 -8.95 -6.86 -5.07
C THR A 35 -10.22 -6.04 -5.31
N GLY A 36 -10.20 -4.75 -4.88
CA GLY A 36 -11.31 -3.83 -5.14
C GLY A 36 -11.50 -3.55 -6.63
N ILE A 37 -10.41 -3.24 -7.32
CA ILE A 37 -10.43 -2.98 -8.77
C ILE A 37 -10.89 -4.22 -9.54
N ALA A 38 -10.37 -5.41 -9.22
CA ALA A 38 -10.82 -6.66 -9.83
C ALA A 38 -12.32 -6.92 -9.61
N ALA A 39 -12.83 -6.61 -8.40
CA ALA A 39 -14.26 -6.73 -8.12
C ALA A 39 -15.10 -5.73 -8.94
N LEU A 40 -14.62 -4.50 -9.14
CA LEU A 40 -15.26 -3.50 -10.00
C LEU A 40 -15.27 -3.94 -11.47
N ILE A 41 -14.14 -4.42 -11.99
CA ILE A 41 -14.02 -4.97 -13.34
C ILE A 41 -15.03 -6.10 -13.57
N ASN A 42 -15.26 -6.94 -12.58
CA ASN A 42 -16.19 -8.07 -12.66
C ASN A 42 -17.65 -7.68 -12.32
N GLY A 43 -17.94 -6.41 -12.06
CA GLY A 43 -19.29 -5.94 -11.73
C GLY A 43 -19.86 -6.50 -10.43
N THR A 44 -19.00 -6.96 -9.50
CA THR A 44 -19.42 -7.52 -8.20
C THR A 44 -19.47 -6.48 -7.08
N VAL A 45 -19.04 -5.25 -7.36
CA VAL A 45 -19.15 -4.08 -6.49
C VAL A 45 -19.43 -2.83 -7.31
N ASP A 46 -20.15 -1.87 -6.72
CA ASP A 46 -20.44 -0.57 -7.33
C ASP A 46 -19.30 0.42 -7.14
N LEU A 47 -18.53 0.28 -6.04
CA LEU A 47 -17.43 1.16 -5.68
C LEU A 47 -16.19 0.35 -5.31
N ALA A 48 -15.06 0.68 -5.95
CA ALA A 48 -13.75 0.18 -5.57
C ALA A 48 -12.98 1.28 -4.84
N SER A 49 -12.57 1.01 -3.61
CA SER A 49 -11.63 1.86 -2.88
C SER A 49 -10.20 1.52 -3.30
N ALA A 50 -9.43 2.52 -3.72
CA ALA A 50 -8.06 2.30 -4.16
C ALA A 50 -7.12 3.39 -3.63
N SER A 51 -5.91 3.01 -3.25
CA SER A 51 -4.80 3.89 -2.88
C SER A 51 -3.75 4.01 -4.00
N ARG A 52 -4.13 3.64 -5.21
CA ARG A 52 -3.40 3.84 -6.47
C ARG A 52 -4.38 4.14 -7.60
N LYS A 53 -3.88 4.65 -8.70
CA LYS A 53 -4.67 4.77 -9.92
C LYS A 53 -5.00 3.39 -10.50
N ILE A 54 -6.15 3.30 -11.14
CA ILE A 54 -6.47 2.16 -12.01
C ILE A 54 -5.53 2.19 -13.22
N LYS A 55 -5.04 1.03 -13.64
CA LYS A 55 -4.12 0.92 -14.76
C LYS A 55 -4.87 0.90 -16.09
N ALA A 56 -4.19 1.26 -17.19
CA ALA A 56 -4.80 1.29 -18.51
C ALA A 56 -5.35 -0.08 -18.94
N GLU A 57 -4.61 -1.16 -18.65
CA GLU A 57 -5.06 -2.52 -18.94
C GLU A 57 -6.29 -2.92 -18.10
N GLU A 58 -6.39 -2.47 -16.83
CA GLU A 58 -7.55 -2.70 -15.97
C GLU A 58 -8.80 -1.96 -16.47
N ILE A 59 -8.63 -0.73 -16.98
CA ILE A 59 -9.72 0.04 -17.61
C ILE A 59 -10.22 -0.70 -18.85
N LEU A 60 -9.30 -1.14 -19.72
CA LEU A 60 -9.66 -1.85 -20.94
C LEU A 60 -10.41 -3.16 -20.63
N GLU A 61 -9.95 -3.91 -19.61
CA GLU A 61 -10.63 -5.13 -19.18
C GLU A 61 -12.04 -4.83 -18.66
N ALA A 62 -12.22 -3.76 -17.87
CA ALA A 62 -13.53 -3.36 -17.40
C ALA A 62 -14.48 -3.03 -18.57
N GLN A 63 -14.00 -2.26 -19.54
CA GLN A 63 -14.78 -1.89 -20.74
C GLN A 63 -15.19 -3.10 -21.57
N THR A 64 -14.30 -4.11 -21.71
CA THR A 64 -14.66 -5.36 -22.44
C THR A 64 -15.76 -6.15 -21.73
N LYS A 65 -15.95 -5.93 -20.40
CA LYS A 65 -17.03 -6.52 -19.60
C LYS A 65 -18.26 -5.61 -19.47
N GLY A 66 -18.27 -4.49 -20.16
CA GLY A 66 -19.39 -3.53 -20.17
C GLY A 66 -19.40 -2.58 -18.96
N ASN A 67 -18.30 -2.49 -18.21
CA ASN A 67 -18.15 -1.57 -17.07
C ASN A 67 -17.26 -0.39 -17.46
N GLU A 68 -17.68 0.83 -17.14
CA GLU A 68 -16.89 2.04 -17.35
C GLU A 68 -16.47 2.64 -16.00
N PRO A 69 -15.26 2.34 -15.50
CA PRO A 69 -14.78 2.89 -14.23
C PRO A 69 -14.61 4.41 -14.31
N VAL A 70 -15.14 5.11 -13.32
CA VAL A 70 -14.96 6.56 -13.15
C VAL A 70 -14.11 6.82 -11.91
N GLU A 71 -13.01 7.56 -12.07
CA GLU A 71 -12.13 7.91 -10.95
C GLU A 71 -12.67 9.12 -10.18
N HIS A 72 -12.85 8.94 -8.87
CA HIS A 72 -13.16 10.02 -7.93
C HIS A 72 -12.02 10.15 -6.92
N VAL A 73 -11.21 11.18 -7.05
CA VAL A 73 -10.13 11.47 -6.09
C VAL A 73 -10.74 12.12 -4.85
N ILE A 74 -10.76 11.38 -3.75
CA ILE A 74 -11.41 11.79 -2.49
C ILE A 74 -10.43 12.39 -1.47
N ALA A 75 -9.16 12.02 -1.53
CA ALA A 75 -8.10 12.49 -0.64
C ALA A 75 -6.72 12.31 -1.27
N ARG A 76 -5.72 12.95 -0.70
CA ARG A 76 -4.29 12.68 -0.93
C ARG A 76 -3.70 12.12 0.35
N ASP A 77 -2.80 11.16 0.20
CA ASP A 77 -2.13 10.49 1.30
C ASP A 77 -0.62 10.47 1.05
N ALA A 78 0.14 10.07 2.07
CA ALA A 78 1.59 9.91 2.01
C ALA A 78 1.98 8.59 2.68
N ILE A 79 3.06 7.97 2.18
CA ILE A 79 3.67 6.80 2.82
C ILE A 79 4.79 7.28 3.73
N ALA A 80 4.73 6.89 4.99
CA ALA A 80 5.80 7.09 5.96
C ALA A 80 6.67 5.83 6.04
N ILE A 81 7.98 6.02 6.10
CA ILE A 81 8.92 4.98 6.51
C ILE A 81 9.00 5.04 8.03
N ILE A 82 8.79 3.93 8.66
CA ILE A 82 8.88 3.79 10.11
C ILE A 82 9.97 2.79 10.47
N VAL A 83 10.63 3.03 11.58
CA VAL A 83 11.66 2.16 12.17
C VAL A 83 11.35 1.93 13.64
N HIS A 84 11.99 0.94 14.24
CA HIS A 84 11.86 0.70 15.69
C HIS A 84 12.20 1.98 16.48
N PRO A 85 11.50 2.29 17.60
CA PRO A 85 11.73 3.50 18.38
C PRO A 85 13.18 3.70 18.86
N ASP A 86 13.91 2.62 19.12
CA ASP A 86 15.31 2.66 19.55
C ASP A 86 16.30 2.74 18.37
N ASN A 87 15.83 2.77 17.13
CA ASN A 87 16.72 2.90 15.98
C ASN A 87 17.17 4.38 15.86
N PRO A 88 18.50 4.65 15.90
CA PRO A 88 19.00 6.03 15.85
C PRO A 88 18.92 6.66 14.46
N VAL A 89 18.60 5.88 13.41
CA VAL A 89 18.49 6.39 12.05
C VAL A 89 17.24 7.24 11.90
N SER A 90 17.41 8.53 11.73
CA SER A 90 16.32 9.51 11.62
C SER A 90 16.14 10.10 10.23
N GLN A 91 17.08 9.88 9.32
CA GLN A 91 17.05 10.42 7.96
C GLN A 91 17.63 9.39 6.98
N LEU A 92 16.94 9.19 5.87
CA LEU A 92 17.38 8.39 4.74
C LEU A 92 17.05 9.12 3.44
N THR A 93 17.93 9.01 2.46
CA THR A 93 17.60 9.42 1.09
C THR A 93 16.71 8.38 0.42
N LEU A 94 15.97 8.77 -0.62
CA LEU A 94 15.20 7.81 -1.42
C LEU A 94 16.06 6.70 -2.02
N GLN A 95 17.31 7.03 -2.40
CA GLN A 95 18.25 6.03 -2.90
C GLN A 95 18.62 5.01 -1.82
N GLN A 96 18.91 5.45 -0.60
CA GLN A 96 19.20 4.54 0.52
C GLN A 96 18.00 3.64 0.84
N ILE A 97 16.79 4.19 0.83
CA ILE A 97 15.57 3.38 1.01
C ILE A 97 15.44 2.35 -0.11
N SER A 98 15.65 2.74 -1.37
CA SER A 98 15.67 1.83 -2.51
C SER A 98 16.73 0.72 -2.34
N ASP A 99 17.94 1.08 -1.93
CA ASP A 99 19.05 0.14 -1.73
C ASP A 99 18.80 -0.80 -0.54
N ILE A 100 18.16 -0.34 0.52
CA ILE A 100 17.70 -1.19 1.62
C ILE A 100 16.67 -2.21 1.08
N TYR A 101 15.59 -1.76 0.46
CA TYR A 101 14.52 -2.67 0.04
C TYR A 101 14.88 -3.55 -1.16
N SER A 102 15.90 -3.21 -1.94
CA SER A 102 16.48 -4.09 -2.97
C SER A 102 17.51 -5.10 -2.42
N GLY A 103 17.87 -4.99 -1.14
CA GLY A 103 18.85 -5.88 -0.50
C GLY A 103 20.32 -5.52 -0.77
N LYS A 104 20.62 -4.35 -1.28
CA LYS A 104 21.99 -3.87 -1.45
C LYS A 104 22.58 -3.39 -0.12
N ILE A 105 21.76 -2.75 0.74
CA ILE A 105 22.09 -2.37 2.10
C ILE A 105 21.36 -3.33 3.03
N ASN A 106 22.09 -4.04 3.86
CA ASN A 106 21.56 -5.11 4.71
C ASN A 106 21.81 -4.89 6.21
N ASN A 107 22.57 -3.89 6.56
CA ASN A 107 22.92 -3.59 7.94
C ASN A 107 22.67 -2.10 8.23
N TRP A 108 22.07 -1.80 9.36
CA TRP A 108 21.79 -0.42 9.77
C TRP A 108 23.06 0.44 9.89
N GLN A 109 24.23 -0.18 10.18
CA GLN A 109 25.51 0.52 10.24
C GLN A 109 25.87 1.20 8.92
N GLU A 110 25.46 0.64 7.78
CA GLU A 110 25.73 1.21 6.45
C GLU A 110 25.02 2.56 6.22
N VAL A 111 24.01 2.86 7.03
CA VAL A 111 23.23 4.10 6.95
C VAL A 111 23.28 4.91 8.25
N GLY A 112 24.28 4.68 9.10
CA GLY A 112 24.52 5.46 10.32
C GLY A 112 23.81 4.94 11.58
N GLY A 113 23.25 3.73 11.51
CA GLY A 113 22.68 3.03 12.66
C GLY A 113 23.67 2.14 13.39
N GLU A 114 23.15 1.27 14.23
CA GLU A 114 23.93 0.27 14.94
C GLU A 114 24.31 -0.92 14.04
N ASP A 115 25.30 -1.72 14.44
CA ASP A 115 25.67 -2.96 13.76
C ASP A 115 24.61 -4.04 13.99
N ARG A 116 23.53 -3.94 13.21
CA ARG A 116 22.38 -4.86 13.24
C ARG A 116 21.87 -5.13 11.84
N PRO A 117 21.41 -6.35 11.52
CA PRO A 117 20.77 -6.65 10.25
C PRO A 117 19.45 -5.85 10.10
N ILE A 118 19.11 -5.48 8.87
CA ILE A 118 17.84 -4.82 8.57
C ILE A 118 16.77 -5.86 8.31
N VAL A 119 15.67 -5.80 9.05
CA VAL A 119 14.42 -6.53 8.75
C VAL A 119 13.50 -5.64 7.93
N ARG A 120 13.22 -6.07 6.71
CA ARG A 120 12.39 -5.33 5.74
C ARG A 120 10.95 -5.77 5.83
N LEU A 121 10.05 -4.81 5.99
CA LEU A 121 8.61 -5.04 6.05
C LEU A 121 7.93 -4.26 4.94
N SER A 122 6.99 -4.88 4.24
CA SER A 122 6.17 -4.25 3.21
C SER A 122 4.73 -4.76 3.27
N ARG A 123 3.85 -4.13 2.51
CA ARG A 123 2.49 -4.61 2.32
C ARG A 123 2.46 -5.72 1.28
N GLU A 124 1.42 -6.53 1.31
CA GLU A 124 1.14 -7.55 0.28
C GLU A 124 1.02 -6.93 -1.12
N THR A 125 1.29 -7.73 -2.15
CA THR A 125 1.36 -7.30 -3.56
C THR A 125 0.06 -6.77 -4.14
N ASN A 126 -1.09 -7.13 -3.57
CA ASN A 126 -2.42 -6.60 -3.91
C ASN A 126 -2.69 -5.22 -3.30
N SER A 127 -1.84 -4.74 -2.37
CA SER A 127 -1.94 -3.42 -1.76
C SER A 127 -1.53 -2.32 -2.74
N GLY A 128 -2.34 -1.25 -2.83
CA GLY A 128 -1.95 -0.06 -3.57
C GLY A 128 -0.72 0.63 -3.00
N THR A 129 -0.52 0.56 -1.68
CA THR A 129 0.68 1.04 -1.00
C THR A 129 1.93 0.30 -1.46
N HIS A 130 1.87 -1.04 -1.58
CA HIS A 130 2.97 -1.84 -2.11
C HIS A 130 3.35 -1.43 -3.55
N VAL A 131 2.34 -1.32 -4.42
CA VAL A 131 2.56 -0.95 -5.83
C VAL A 131 3.16 0.45 -5.94
N TYR A 132 2.62 1.42 -5.20
CA TYR A 132 3.15 2.78 -5.18
C TYR A 132 4.60 2.82 -4.67
N PHE A 133 4.90 2.09 -3.60
CA PHE A 133 6.24 2.01 -3.04
C PHE A 133 7.23 1.39 -4.04
N LEU A 134 6.83 0.28 -4.68
CA LEU A 134 7.65 -0.37 -5.71
C LEU A 134 8.01 0.59 -6.84
N GLU A 135 7.02 1.32 -7.37
CA GLU A 135 7.21 2.17 -8.54
C GLU A 135 7.93 3.48 -8.20
N THR A 136 7.55 4.12 -7.09
CA THR A 136 8.02 5.48 -6.77
C THR A 136 9.28 5.47 -5.90
N VAL A 137 9.38 4.55 -4.96
CA VAL A 137 10.48 4.51 -3.99
C VAL A 137 11.55 3.51 -4.43
N LEU A 138 11.18 2.25 -4.62
CA LEU A 138 12.17 1.22 -4.96
C LEU A 138 12.77 1.42 -6.35
N ARG A 139 11.93 1.78 -7.33
CA ARG A 139 12.34 2.07 -8.72
C ARG A 139 12.62 3.53 -8.99
N LEU A 140 12.52 4.39 -7.98
CA LEU A 140 12.79 5.83 -8.07
C LEU A 140 11.95 6.56 -9.14
N GLY A 141 10.75 6.05 -9.45
CA GLY A 141 9.88 6.58 -10.49
C GLY A 141 10.30 6.25 -11.94
N ASP A 142 11.40 5.52 -12.12
CA ASP A 142 11.88 5.10 -13.43
C ASP A 142 11.14 3.84 -13.93
N LYS A 143 10.39 3.95 -15.03
CA LYS A 143 9.62 2.86 -15.62
C LYS A 143 10.49 1.75 -16.22
N GLU A 144 11.71 2.07 -16.62
CA GLU A 144 12.67 1.12 -17.18
C GLU A 144 13.41 0.35 -16.06
N ASN A 145 13.41 0.87 -14.87
CA ASN A 145 13.98 0.19 -13.70
C ASN A 145 13.11 -1.02 -13.31
N LYS A 146 13.67 -2.21 -13.40
CA LYS A 146 12.99 -3.48 -13.09
C LYS A 146 13.37 -4.04 -11.70
N THR A 147 13.98 -3.22 -10.84
CA THR A 147 14.34 -3.62 -9.48
C THR A 147 13.11 -4.15 -8.74
N LEU A 148 13.30 -5.25 -8.03
CA LEU A 148 12.28 -5.89 -7.19
C LEU A 148 12.69 -5.80 -5.73
N PHE A 149 11.72 -5.99 -4.85
CA PHE A 149 11.98 -6.17 -3.42
C PHE A 149 12.93 -7.35 -3.19
N SER A 150 13.81 -7.22 -2.20
CA SER A 150 14.63 -8.34 -1.72
C SER A 150 13.73 -9.50 -1.28
N MET A 151 14.16 -10.73 -1.54
CA MET A 151 13.37 -11.93 -1.26
C MET A 151 13.12 -12.17 0.24
N ASP A 152 13.90 -11.55 1.10
CA ASP A 152 13.74 -11.58 2.56
C ASP A 152 12.78 -10.51 3.09
N THR A 153 12.15 -9.72 2.22
CA THR A 153 11.14 -8.75 2.62
C THR A 153 9.87 -9.46 3.07
N LEU A 154 9.47 -9.21 4.33
CA LEU A 154 8.25 -9.77 4.91
C LEU A 154 7.04 -8.96 4.42
N LEU A 155 6.06 -9.64 3.87
CA LEU A 155 4.83 -9.03 3.38
C LEU A 155 3.70 -9.18 4.39
N LEU A 156 3.10 -8.06 4.80
CA LEU A 156 2.05 -8.01 5.80
C LEU A 156 0.72 -7.50 5.23
N PRO A 157 -0.41 -8.05 5.70
CA PRO A 157 -1.73 -7.76 5.11
C PRO A 157 -2.24 -6.36 5.45
N SER A 158 -1.76 -5.73 6.53
CA SER A 158 -2.24 -4.42 6.98
C SER A 158 -1.12 -3.48 7.40
N SER A 159 -1.40 -2.18 7.41
CA SER A 159 -0.48 -1.16 7.94
C SER A 159 -0.31 -1.30 9.46
N GLU A 160 -1.37 -1.67 10.16
CA GLU A 160 -1.35 -1.94 11.60
C GLU A 160 -0.43 -3.12 11.92
N GLY A 161 -0.44 -4.17 11.08
CA GLY A 161 0.48 -5.30 11.20
C GLY A 161 1.95 -4.87 11.06
N ILE A 162 2.25 -3.98 10.13
CA ILE A 162 3.60 -3.40 9.99
C ILE A 162 3.98 -2.61 11.25
N ILE A 163 3.10 -1.74 11.74
CA ILE A 163 3.36 -0.95 12.95
C ILE A 163 3.60 -1.86 14.16
N TYR A 164 2.81 -2.92 14.29
CA TYR A 164 2.97 -3.89 15.37
C TYR A 164 4.34 -4.58 15.29
N GLU A 165 4.70 -5.10 14.11
CA GLU A 165 5.98 -5.80 13.90
C GLU A 165 7.19 -4.88 14.15
N VAL A 166 7.16 -3.65 13.63
CA VAL A 166 8.22 -2.66 13.87
C VAL A 166 8.40 -2.37 15.34
N ARG A 167 7.32 -2.31 16.14
CA ARG A 167 7.41 -2.08 17.59
C ARG A 167 8.03 -3.24 18.37
N GLN A 168 7.94 -4.45 17.85
CA GLN A 168 8.45 -5.65 18.53
C GLN A 168 9.84 -6.06 18.04
N ASN A 169 10.27 -5.54 16.89
CA ASN A 169 11.49 -5.96 16.24
C ASN A 169 12.53 -4.82 16.18
N PRO A 170 13.57 -4.85 17.03
CA PRO A 170 14.60 -3.80 17.05
C PRO A 170 15.40 -3.67 15.73
N ASN A 171 15.28 -4.65 14.84
CA ASN A 171 15.98 -4.68 13.56
C ASN A 171 15.12 -4.11 12.40
N ALA A 172 13.87 -3.75 12.67
CA ALA A 172 12.96 -3.19 11.67
C ALA A 172 13.03 -1.66 11.59
#